data_b41cd57b153f7de02df6e935be5edef0
#
_entry.id   b41cd57b153f7de02df6e935be5edef0
#
_cell.length_a   1.000
_cell.length_b   1.000
_cell.length_c   1.000
_cell.angle_alpha   90.00
_cell.angle_beta   90.00
_cell.angle_gamma   90.00
#
_symmetry.space_group_name_H-M   'P 1'
#
loop_
_entity.id
_entity.type
_entity.pdbx_description
1 polymer ?
#
loop_
_entity_poly.entity_id
_entity_poly.type
_entity_poly.pdbx_seq_one_letter_code
_entity_poly.pdbx_strand_id
1 'polypeptide(L)'
;RHFSGVDEVAIMMKPDDFSCPFDCYYCPTQKDMPKSYVREEPAVRRAAQNKFDCAKQIWTRISSYAATGQPADKGEIIILGGTFSSYKHDYAEEFMRDIYYACNVMYDEEKRNRLSLNEEAEINKTALFKVIGNTIETRPDKITVEEIKRFNYYKVTRVQLGIQHTDDSILKKINRQCYTADTIRGMRLLKNA
;
A
#
# COMPACT_ATOMS: atom_id res chain seq x y z
N ARG A 1 -2.51 -17.34 -14.66
CA ARG A 1 -3.84 -17.23 -14.03
C ARG A 1 -3.69 -17.56 -12.55
N HIS A 2 -4.01 -16.62 -11.67
CA HIS A 2 -4.05 -16.94 -10.25
C HIS A 2 -5.19 -17.94 -9.99
N PHE A 3 -4.90 -19.05 -9.35
CA PHE A 3 -5.90 -20.07 -9.01
C PHE A 3 -7.02 -19.55 -8.11
N SER A 4 -6.75 -18.49 -7.34
CA SER A 4 -7.72 -17.83 -6.47
C SER A 4 -8.76 -16.98 -7.22
N GLY A 5 -8.50 -16.63 -8.49
CA GLY A 5 -9.32 -15.69 -9.24
C GLY A 5 -9.25 -14.25 -8.70
N VAL A 6 -8.24 -13.92 -7.91
CA VAL A 6 -7.99 -12.57 -7.36
C VAL A 6 -6.80 -11.96 -8.10
N ASP A 7 -6.95 -10.73 -8.57
CA ASP A 7 -5.87 -9.96 -9.19
C ASP A 7 -5.06 -9.22 -8.13
N GLU A 8 -3.73 -9.35 -8.16
CA GLU A 8 -2.83 -8.59 -7.31
C GLU A 8 -2.45 -7.28 -8.00
N VAL A 9 -2.86 -6.16 -7.41
CA VAL A 9 -2.62 -4.83 -7.94
C VAL A 9 -1.66 -4.08 -7.03
N ALA A 10 -0.36 -4.17 -7.33
CA ALA A 10 0.67 -3.40 -6.63
C ALA A 10 0.73 -1.97 -7.15
N ILE A 11 0.52 -1.02 -6.27
CA ILE A 11 0.59 0.43 -6.51
C ILE A 11 1.53 1.08 -5.52
N MET A 12 2.06 2.24 -5.86
CA MET A 12 3.09 2.90 -5.07
C MET A 12 2.69 4.32 -4.70
N MET A 13 2.88 4.65 -3.44
CA MET A 13 2.73 6.01 -2.92
C MET A 13 3.84 6.90 -3.48
N LYS A 14 3.56 8.20 -3.64
CA LYS A 14 4.54 9.15 -4.21
C LYS A 14 5.73 9.37 -3.26
N PRO A 15 6.93 9.63 -3.78
CA PRO A 15 8.11 9.95 -2.97
C PRO A 15 8.10 11.37 -2.40
N ASP A 16 7.31 12.30 -2.98
CA ASP A 16 7.28 13.70 -2.57
C ASP A 16 6.83 13.85 -1.12
N ASP A 17 7.40 14.82 -0.40
CA ASP A 17 7.08 15.13 0.99
C ASP A 17 7.28 13.96 1.97
N PHE A 18 7.71 12.80 1.48
CA PHE A 18 7.99 11.63 2.29
C PHE A 18 9.48 11.29 2.26
N SER A 19 10.10 11.35 3.40
CA SER A 19 11.39 10.75 3.66
C SER A 19 11.23 9.82 4.84
N CYS A 20 11.48 8.52 4.63
CA CYS A 20 11.51 7.58 5.74
C CYS A 20 12.52 8.10 6.77
N PRO A 21 12.12 8.34 8.04
CA PRO A 21 13.00 8.96 9.04
C PRO A 21 14.12 8.03 9.51
N PHE A 22 14.16 6.81 9.00
CA PHE A 22 15.12 5.78 9.37
C PHE A 22 16.23 5.67 8.33
N ASP A 23 17.45 5.39 8.80
CA ASP A 23 18.65 5.25 7.96
C ASP A 23 19.25 3.85 8.07
N CYS A 24 18.46 2.84 7.68
CA CYS A 24 18.91 1.45 7.64
C CYS A 24 19.96 1.26 6.53
N TYR A 25 21.12 0.66 6.84
CA TYR A 25 22.23 0.55 5.91
C TYR A 25 21.96 -0.27 4.65
N TYR A 26 20.99 -1.18 4.69
CA TYR A 26 20.58 -2.00 3.54
C TYR A 26 19.54 -1.33 2.65
N CYS A 27 19.01 -0.17 3.04
CA CYS A 27 17.87 0.45 2.36
C CYS A 27 18.36 1.34 1.22
N PRO A 28 18.07 1.00 -0.06
CA PRO A 28 18.49 1.86 -1.15
C PRO A 28 17.73 3.20 -1.10
N THR A 29 18.43 4.24 -1.53
CA THR A 29 17.87 5.59 -1.67
C THR A 29 18.18 6.08 -3.06
N GLN A 30 17.16 6.24 -3.89
CA GLN A 30 17.29 6.78 -5.24
C GLN A 30 16.47 8.07 -5.34
N LYS A 31 17.04 9.06 -6.03
CA LYS A 31 16.36 10.35 -6.23
C LYS A 31 15.00 10.14 -6.92
N ASP A 32 13.99 10.84 -6.45
CA ASP A 32 12.61 10.83 -6.96
C ASP A 32 11.93 9.44 -6.88
N MET A 33 12.43 8.55 -6.00
CA MET A 33 11.82 7.25 -5.73
C MET A 33 11.53 7.10 -4.23
N PRO A 34 10.48 6.35 -3.87
CA PRO A 34 10.23 6.03 -2.46
C PRO A 34 11.41 5.28 -1.87
N LYS A 35 11.76 5.57 -0.62
CA LYS A 35 12.87 4.90 0.07
C LYS A 35 12.64 3.39 0.08
N SER A 36 13.69 2.61 -0.11
CA SER A 36 13.67 1.15 -0.24
C SER A 36 13.35 0.60 -1.64
N TYR A 37 13.08 1.48 -2.59
CA TYR A 37 12.71 1.11 -3.96
C TYR A 37 13.62 1.76 -4.99
N VAL A 38 13.88 1.04 -6.08
CA VAL A 38 14.69 1.52 -7.21
C VAL A 38 13.88 1.52 -8.50
N ARG A 39 14.21 2.45 -9.41
CA ARG A 39 13.43 2.71 -10.64
C ARG A 39 13.28 1.49 -11.54
N GLU A 40 14.22 0.58 -11.50
CA GLU A 40 14.26 -0.63 -12.34
C GLU A 40 13.18 -1.66 -11.94
N GLU A 41 12.66 -1.59 -10.75
CA GLU A 41 11.62 -2.49 -10.27
C GLU A 41 10.32 -2.30 -11.08
N PRO A 42 9.64 -3.38 -11.50
CA PRO A 42 8.46 -3.28 -12.36
C PRO A 42 7.31 -2.44 -11.77
N ALA A 43 7.08 -2.53 -10.46
CA ALA A 43 6.05 -1.73 -9.80
C ALA A 43 6.40 -0.24 -9.78
N VAL A 44 7.67 0.08 -9.50
CA VAL A 44 8.19 1.46 -9.49
C VAL A 44 8.13 2.08 -10.88
N ARG A 45 8.53 1.35 -11.93
CA ARG A 45 8.44 1.83 -13.31
C ARG A 45 7.00 2.19 -13.68
N ARG A 46 6.04 1.33 -13.37
CA ARG A 46 4.61 1.63 -13.62
C ARG A 46 4.14 2.85 -12.85
N ALA A 47 4.52 2.96 -11.58
CA ALA A 47 4.17 4.10 -10.76
C ALA A 47 4.75 5.42 -11.33
N ALA A 48 6.03 5.42 -11.68
CA ALA A 48 6.70 6.57 -12.28
C ALA A 48 6.09 6.98 -13.64
N GLN A 49 5.75 6.01 -14.49
CA GLN A 49 5.04 6.27 -15.76
C GLN A 49 3.68 6.93 -15.53
N ASN A 50 3.01 6.60 -14.43
CA ASN A 50 1.74 7.17 -14.02
C ASN A 50 1.91 8.39 -13.08
N LYS A 51 3.13 8.92 -12.92
CA LYS A 51 3.44 10.05 -12.02
C LYS A 51 2.97 9.81 -10.59
N PHE A 52 3.01 8.57 -10.13
CA PHE A 52 2.52 8.11 -8.82
C PHE A 52 1.04 8.42 -8.54
N ASP A 53 0.26 8.75 -9.56
CA ASP A 53 -1.19 8.93 -9.45
C ASP A 53 -1.85 7.58 -9.13
N CYS A 54 -2.58 7.50 -8.03
CA CYS A 54 -3.18 6.27 -7.53
C CYS A 54 -4.15 5.65 -8.55
N ALA A 55 -5.08 6.45 -9.08
CA ALA A 55 -6.10 5.97 -9.99
C ALA A 55 -5.49 5.48 -11.32
N LYS A 56 -4.54 6.21 -11.87
CA LYS A 56 -3.86 5.82 -13.12
C LYS A 56 -3.08 4.51 -12.98
N GLN A 57 -2.42 4.30 -11.83
CA GLN A 57 -1.71 3.04 -11.57
C GLN A 57 -2.68 1.85 -11.56
N ILE A 58 -3.84 2.00 -10.90
CA ILE A 58 -4.88 0.99 -10.84
C ILE A 58 -5.45 0.71 -12.23
N TRP A 59 -5.88 1.74 -12.94
CA TRP A 59 -6.43 1.60 -14.29
C TRP A 59 -5.45 0.93 -15.26
N THR A 60 -4.19 1.35 -15.26
CA THR A 60 -3.15 0.73 -16.08
C THR A 60 -3.01 -0.77 -15.77
N ARG A 61 -3.04 -1.14 -14.49
CA ARG A 61 -2.85 -2.53 -14.08
C ARG A 61 -4.05 -3.40 -14.40
N ILE A 62 -5.26 -2.94 -14.07
CA ILE A 62 -6.50 -3.68 -14.36
C ILE A 62 -6.70 -3.81 -15.89
N SER A 63 -6.47 -2.75 -16.67
CA SER A 63 -6.53 -2.83 -18.13
C SER A 63 -5.53 -3.84 -18.70
N SER A 64 -4.34 -3.95 -18.12
CA SER A 64 -3.35 -4.97 -18.52
C SER A 64 -3.85 -6.39 -18.26
N TYR A 65 -4.54 -6.64 -17.16
CA TYR A 65 -5.14 -7.94 -16.88
C TYR A 65 -6.25 -8.28 -17.89
N ALA A 66 -7.16 -7.33 -18.11
CA ALA A 66 -8.24 -7.49 -19.08
C ALA A 66 -7.70 -7.75 -20.49
N ALA A 67 -6.67 -7.02 -20.93
CA ALA A 67 -6.03 -7.20 -22.23
C ALA A 67 -5.36 -8.57 -22.41
N THR A 68 -4.99 -9.23 -21.31
CA THR A 68 -4.43 -10.60 -21.33
C THR A 68 -5.49 -11.68 -21.11
N GLY A 69 -6.79 -11.31 -21.15
CA GLY A 69 -7.91 -12.25 -21.02
C GLY A 69 -8.14 -12.76 -19.60
N GLN A 70 -7.64 -12.04 -18.59
CA GLN A 70 -7.94 -12.35 -17.19
C GLN A 70 -9.25 -11.64 -16.79
N PRO A 71 -10.14 -12.30 -16.02
CA PRO A 71 -11.30 -11.64 -15.49
C PRO A 71 -10.84 -10.56 -14.49
N ALA A 72 -11.08 -9.30 -14.83
CA ALA A 72 -10.72 -8.15 -14.00
C ALA A 72 -11.95 -7.68 -13.22
N ASP A 73 -12.36 -8.47 -12.22
CA ASP A 73 -13.57 -8.24 -11.43
C ASP A 73 -13.31 -8.04 -9.93
N LYS A 74 -12.18 -8.49 -9.42
CA LYS A 74 -11.81 -8.34 -8.01
C LYS A 74 -10.30 -8.41 -7.81
N GLY A 75 -9.80 -7.59 -6.88
CA GLY A 75 -8.37 -7.55 -6.60
C GLY A 75 -8.01 -7.25 -5.16
N GLU A 76 -6.84 -7.71 -4.77
CA GLU A 76 -6.12 -7.27 -3.59
C GLU A 76 -5.16 -6.15 -3.99
N ILE A 77 -5.28 -5.00 -3.34
CA ILE A 77 -4.41 -3.86 -3.59
C ILE A 77 -3.23 -3.92 -2.63
N ILE A 78 -2.03 -3.94 -3.17
CA ILE A 78 -0.78 -3.94 -2.40
C ILE A 78 -0.17 -2.54 -2.48
N ILE A 79 -0.18 -1.83 -1.35
CA ILE A 79 0.28 -0.45 -1.26
C ILE A 79 1.75 -0.45 -0.83
N LEU A 80 2.61 -0.03 -1.73
CA LEU A 80 4.05 0.04 -1.59
C LEU A 80 4.51 1.48 -1.33
N GLY A 81 5.70 1.67 -0.77
CA GLY A 81 6.27 3.00 -0.54
C GLY A 81 7.15 3.08 0.71
N GLY A 82 7.55 1.92 1.25
CA GLY A 82 8.40 1.80 2.42
C GLY A 82 7.60 1.72 3.72
N THR A 83 7.63 2.75 4.56
CA THR A 83 6.92 2.72 5.85
C THR A 83 5.61 3.49 5.75
N PHE A 84 4.49 2.82 5.49
CA PHE A 84 3.17 3.42 5.36
C PHE A 84 2.83 4.36 6.52
N SER A 85 3.08 3.93 7.76
CA SER A 85 2.81 4.70 8.98
C SER A 85 3.62 5.99 9.13
N SER A 86 4.55 6.28 8.22
CA SER A 86 5.34 7.52 8.22
C SER A 86 4.81 8.57 7.25
N TYR A 87 3.86 8.23 6.39
CA TYR A 87 3.21 9.19 5.50
C TYR A 87 2.27 10.13 6.28
N LYS A 88 2.10 11.34 5.75
CA LYS A 88 1.12 12.31 6.28
C LYS A 88 -0.29 11.71 6.22
N HIS A 89 -1.09 11.94 7.25
CA HIS A 89 -2.42 11.35 7.38
C HIS A 89 -3.34 11.74 6.22
N ASP A 90 -3.40 13.03 5.89
CA ASP A 90 -4.25 13.53 4.81
C ASP A 90 -3.92 12.86 3.47
N TYR A 91 -2.63 12.75 3.14
CA TYR A 91 -2.20 12.08 1.92
C TYR A 91 -2.52 10.57 1.92
N ALA A 92 -2.32 9.90 3.05
CA ALA A 92 -2.65 8.48 3.17
C ALA A 92 -4.17 8.25 3.02
N GLU A 93 -5.01 9.10 3.63
CA GLU A 93 -6.46 9.04 3.49
C GLU A 93 -6.91 9.27 2.04
N GLU A 94 -6.37 10.31 1.38
CA GLU A 94 -6.63 10.56 -0.03
C GLU A 94 -6.23 9.39 -0.92
N PHE A 95 -5.06 8.80 -0.66
CA PHE A 95 -4.58 7.66 -1.43
C PHE A 95 -5.49 6.44 -1.25
N MET A 96 -5.91 6.14 -0.02
CA MET A 96 -6.85 5.04 0.26
C MET A 96 -8.24 5.27 -0.34
N ARG A 97 -8.74 6.50 -0.30
CA ARG A 97 -9.98 6.92 -0.99
C ARG A 97 -9.85 6.69 -2.50
N ASP A 98 -8.75 7.12 -3.09
CA ASP A 98 -8.51 7.05 -4.53
C ASP A 98 -8.37 5.61 -5.04
N ILE A 99 -7.99 4.65 -4.19
CA ILE A 99 -8.06 3.22 -4.50
C ILE A 99 -9.50 2.81 -4.82
N TYR A 100 -10.41 3.09 -3.90
CA TYR A 100 -11.83 2.72 -4.07
C TYR A 100 -12.45 3.49 -5.23
N TYR A 101 -12.22 4.80 -5.30
CA TYR A 101 -12.68 5.63 -6.41
C TYR A 101 -12.26 5.06 -7.77
N ALA A 102 -10.97 4.75 -7.94
CA ALA A 102 -10.45 4.23 -9.19
C ALA A 102 -11.14 2.92 -9.61
N CYS A 103 -11.37 2.03 -8.66
CA CYS A 103 -12.05 0.75 -8.90
C CYS A 103 -13.54 0.96 -9.20
N ASN A 104 -14.20 1.91 -8.54
CA ASN A 104 -15.62 2.19 -8.72
C ASN A 104 -15.92 2.75 -10.12
N VAL A 105 -15.06 3.64 -10.62
CA VAL A 105 -15.28 4.31 -11.91
C VAL A 105 -14.47 3.70 -13.05
N MET A 106 -13.86 2.53 -12.84
CA MET A 106 -12.96 1.90 -13.81
C MET A 106 -13.58 1.80 -15.20
N TYR A 107 -14.83 1.39 -15.26
CA TYR A 107 -15.56 1.11 -16.50
C TYR A 107 -16.55 2.21 -16.91
N ASP A 108 -16.62 3.32 -16.16
CA ASP A 108 -17.47 4.46 -16.51
C ASP A 108 -16.87 5.21 -17.70
N GLU A 109 -17.71 5.67 -18.61
CA GLU A 109 -17.27 6.53 -19.75
C GLU A 109 -16.78 7.89 -19.22
N GLU A 110 -17.56 8.50 -18.33
CA GLU A 110 -17.20 9.75 -17.67
C GLU A 110 -16.88 9.52 -16.19
N LYS A 111 -15.77 10.08 -15.73
CA LYS A 111 -15.32 9.93 -14.34
C LYS A 111 -15.96 11.01 -13.47
N ARG A 112 -16.82 10.61 -12.55
CA ARG A 112 -17.41 11.51 -11.56
C ARG A 112 -16.37 12.08 -10.59
N ASN A 113 -16.76 13.07 -9.80
CA ASN A 113 -15.93 13.57 -8.70
C ASN A 113 -15.77 12.52 -7.59
N ARG A 114 -14.67 12.63 -6.85
CA ARG A 114 -14.39 11.81 -5.68
C ARG A 114 -15.33 12.15 -4.52
N LEU A 115 -15.77 11.15 -3.82
CA LEU A 115 -16.52 11.25 -2.57
C LEU A 115 -15.56 11.04 -1.36
N SER A 116 -16.09 10.92 -0.15
CA SER A 116 -15.27 10.54 1.00
C SER A 116 -14.81 9.07 0.92
N LEU A 117 -13.76 8.72 1.67
CA LEU A 117 -13.26 7.34 1.74
C LEU A 117 -14.37 6.33 2.09
N ASN A 118 -15.22 6.68 3.05
CA ASN A 118 -16.29 5.78 3.48
C ASN A 118 -17.35 5.59 2.40
N GLU A 119 -17.74 6.65 1.70
CA GLU A 119 -18.69 6.57 0.59
C GLU A 119 -18.11 5.77 -0.58
N GLU A 120 -16.85 6.00 -0.94
CA GLU A 120 -16.19 5.23 -2.00
C GLU A 120 -16.09 3.74 -1.64
N ALA A 121 -15.75 3.42 -0.40
CA ALA A 121 -15.70 2.04 0.07
C ALA A 121 -17.07 1.37 0.07
N GLU A 122 -18.14 2.10 0.39
CA GLU A 122 -19.52 1.57 0.36
C GLU A 122 -19.97 1.28 -1.08
N ILE A 123 -19.72 2.20 -2.01
CA ILE A 123 -20.04 2.02 -3.43
C ILE A 123 -19.29 0.80 -4.00
N ASN A 124 -18.06 0.57 -3.56
CA ASN A 124 -17.25 -0.54 -4.06
C ASN A 124 -17.82 -1.92 -3.77
N LYS A 125 -18.69 -2.07 -2.79
CA LYS A 125 -19.36 -3.35 -2.50
C LYS A 125 -20.18 -3.88 -3.69
N THR A 126 -20.65 -3.00 -4.56
CA THR A 126 -21.46 -3.33 -5.74
C THR A 126 -20.76 -2.99 -7.06
N ALA A 127 -19.55 -2.44 -7.03
CA ALA A 127 -18.79 -2.06 -8.21
C ALA A 127 -18.44 -3.29 -9.08
N LEU A 128 -18.15 -3.05 -10.37
CA LEU A 128 -17.72 -4.09 -11.30
C LEU A 128 -16.35 -4.65 -10.92
N PHE A 129 -15.43 -3.80 -10.47
CA PHE A 129 -14.17 -4.25 -9.87
C PHE A 129 -14.19 -4.04 -8.35
N LYS A 130 -14.13 -5.13 -7.60
CA LYS A 130 -14.19 -5.11 -6.14
C LYS A 130 -12.80 -5.16 -5.51
N VAL A 131 -12.55 -4.24 -4.59
CA VAL A 131 -11.40 -4.31 -3.69
C VAL A 131 -11.72 -5.28 -2.57
N ILE A 132 -11.12 -6.46 -2.59
CA ILE A 132 -11.33 -7.50 -1.56
C ILE A 132 -10.30 -7.45 -0.44
N GLY A 133 -9.25 -6.68 -0.61
CA GLY A 133 -8.24 -6.47 0.41
C GLY A 133 -7.31 -5.31 0.07
N ASN A 134 -6.85 -4.64 1.13
CA ASN A 134 -5.80 -3.63 1.09
C ASN A 134 -4.64 -4.07 1.98
N THR A 135 -3.49 -4.31 1.36
CA THR A 135 -2.25 -4.69 2.06
C THR A 135 -1.33 -3.49 2.12
N ILE A 136 -0.81 -3.19 3.31
CA ILE A 136 0.19 -2.14 3.53
C ILE A 136 1.49 -2.72 4.08
N GLU A 137 2.58 -2.00 3.88
CA GLU A 137 3.90 -2.30 4.45
C GLU A 137 4.26 -1.28 5.53
N THR A 138 4.64 -1.76 6.71
CA THR A 138 5.10 -0.86 7.77
C THR A 138 6.13 -1.54 8.69
N ARG A 139 6.65 -0.77 9.64
CA ARG A 139 7.62 -1.24 10.64
C ARG A 139 6.92 -1.69 11.92
N PRO A 140 7.45 -2.70 12.63
CA PRO A 140 6.85 -3.16 13.89
C PRO A 140 6.78 -2.07 14.98
N ASP A 141 7.78 -1.19 15.06
CA ASP A 141 7.84 -0.10 16.04
C ASP A 141 6.75 0.97 15.84
N LYS A 142 6.16 1.04 14.63
CA LYS A 142 5.06 1.94 14.31
C LYS A 142 3.68 1.43 14.71
N ILE A 143 3.56 0.17 15.08
CA ILE A 143 2.28 -0.41 15.48
C ILE A 143 1.91 0.06 16.89
N THR A 144 0.89 0.91 16.96
CA THR A 144 0.23 1.39 18.19
C THR A 144 -1.27 1.15 18.09
N VAL A 145 -2.00 1.33 19.18
CA VAL A 145 -3.47 1.22 19.19
C VAL A 145 -4.10 2.28 18.28
N GLU A 146 -3.56 3.49 18.31
CA GLU A 146 -4.01 4.60 17.46
C GLU A 146 -3.78 4.29 15.99
N GLU A 147 -2.62 3.72 15.66
CA GLU A 147 -2.29 3.33 14.29
C GLU A 147 -3.22 2.23 13.78
N ILE A 148 -3.56 1.25 14.61
CA ILE A 148 -4.51 0.20 14.25
C ILE A 148 -5.92 0.78 14.02
N LYS A 149 -6.37 1.73 14.83
CA LYS A 149 -7.63 2.43 14.58
C LYS A 149 -7.61 3.14 13.24
N ARG A 150 -6.47 3.73 12.87
CA ARG A 150 -6.27 4.39 11.57
C ARG A 150 -6.30 3.37 10.43
N PHE A 151 -5.65 2.22 10.57
CA PHE A 151 -5.72 1.13 9.58
C PHE A 151 -7.16 0.65 9.36
N ASN A 152 -7.94 0.49 10.43
CA ASN A 152 -9.34 0.13 10.32
C ASN A 152 -10.16 1.21 9.58
N TYR A 153 -9.92 2.49 9.87
CA TYR A 153 -10.53 3.59 9.14
C TYR A 153 -10.17 3.56 7.66
N TYR A 154 -8.90 3.30 7.32
CA TYR A 154 -8.40 3.19 5.95
C TYR A 154 -8.81 1.88 5.24
N LYS A 155 -9.57 1.00 5.90
CA LYS A 155 -10.00 -0.30 5.33
C LYS A 155 -8.80 -1.21 4.99
N VAL A 156 -7.73 -1.13 5.75
CA VAL A 156 -6.59 -2.05 5.65
C VAL A 156 -7.02 -3.43 6.12
N THR A 157 -6.75 -4.46 5.34
CA THR A 157 -7.11 -5.85 5.66
C THR A 157 -5.90 -6.72 5.99
N ARG A 158 -4.71 -6.29 5.57
CA ARG A 158 -3.46 -6.99 5.83
C ARG A 158 -2.32 -6.01 6.08
N VAL A 159 -1.50 -6.32 7.07
CA VAL A 159 -0.28 -5.57 7.38
C VAL A 159 0.93 -6.46 7.20
N GLN A 160 1.84 -6.05 6.32
CA GLN A 160 3.15 -6.66 6.18
C GLN A 160 4.16 -5.93 7.06
N LEU A 161 4.75 -6.65 8.00
CA LEU A 161 5.73 -6.10 8.93
C LEU A 161 7.16 -6.35 8.44
N GLY A 162 7.90 -5.28 8.24
CA GLY A 162 9.32 -5.34 7.94
C GLY A 162 10.16 -5.68 9.17
N ILE A 163 10.19 -6.93 9.58
CA ILE A 163 10.94 -7.42 10.76
C ILE A 163 12.45 -7.39 10.51
N GLN A 164 12.88 -7.79 9.31
CA GLN A 164 14.24 -7.87 8.79
C GLN A 164 15.08 -9.00 9.40
N HIS A 165 15.17 -9.10 10.72
CA HIS A 165 15.87 -10.19 11.42
C HIS A 165 15.30 -10.41 12.83
N THR A 166 15.60 -11.57 13.43
CA THR A 166 15.17 -11.93 14.79
C THR A 166 16.28 -11.81 15.84
N ASP A 167 17.49 -11.45 15.45
CA ASP A 167 18.64 -11.21 16.31
C ASP A 167 18.90 -9.70 16.44
N ASP A 168 18.77 -9.16 17.64
CA ASP A 168 18.93 -7.74 17.92
C ASP A 168 20.38 -7.23 17.67
N SER A 169 21.39 -8.10 17.76
CA SER A 169 22.78 -7.74 17.45
C SER A 169 22.93 -7.42 15.94
N ILE A 170 22.25 -8.19 15.08
CA ILE A 170 22.20 -7.97 13.65
C ILE A 170 21.38 -6.72 13.32
N LEU A 171 20.19 -6.58 13.95
CA LEU A 171 19.35 -5.39 13.77
C LEU A 171 20.09 -4.10 14.15
N LYS A 172 20.89 -4.12 15.21
CA LYS A 172 21.77 -3.01 15.60
C LYS A 172 22.85 -2.75 14.54
N LYS A 173 23.51 -3.82 14.06
CA LYS A 173 24.58 -3.73 13.07
C LYS A 173 24.12 -3.10 11.74
N ILE A 174 22.89 -3.38 11.32
CA ILE A 174 22.29 -2.82 10.10
C ILE A 174 21.57 -1.49 10.32
N ASN A 175 21.72 -0.89 11.49
CA ASN A 175 21.07 0.37 11.89
C ASN A 175 19.52 0.33 11.74
N ARG A 176 18.89 -0.80 12.10
CA ARG A 176 17.44 -0.96 11.94
C ARG A 176 16.63 -0.08 12.91
N GLN A 177 17.12 0.16 14.11
CA GLN A 177 16.43 0.94 15.16
C GLN A 177 15.01 0.44 15.47
N CYS A 178 14.79 -0.86 15.34
CA CYS A 178 13.56 -1.58 15.65
C CYS A 178 13.97 -3.01 16.00
N TYR A 179 13.59 -3.47 17.16
CA TYR A 179 14.14 -4.67 17.77
C TYR A 179 13.07 -5.75 17.99
N THR A 180 13.49 -6.92 18.45
CA THR A 180 12.61 -8.07 18.67
C THR A 180 11.44 -7.74 19.61
N ALA A 181 11.67 -6.92 20.64
CA ALA A 181 10.62 -6.48 21.54
C ALA A 181 9.51 -5.68 20.82
N ASP A 182 9.88 -4.79 19.88
CA ASP A 182 8.93 -4.04 19.06
C ASP A 182 8.11 -4.97 18.17
N THR A 183 8.78 -5.97 17.59
CA THR A 183 8.15 -6.98 16.73
C THR A 183 7.10 -7.76 17.51
N ILE A 184 7.45 -8.27 18.69
CA ILE A 184 6.54 -9.04 19.56
C ILE A 184 5.35 -8.17 19.97
N ARG A 185 5.59 -6.93 20.39
CA ARG A 185 4.54 -5.99 20.77
C ARG A 185 3.60 -5.70 19.58
N GLY A 186 4.16 -5.32 18.43
CA GLY A 186 3.38 -4.98 17.23
C GLY A 186 2.54 -6.17 16.75
N MET A 187 3.10 -7.37 16.71
CA MET A 187 2.37 -8.58 16.33
C MET A 187 1.23 -8.90 17.30
N ARG A 188 1.44 -8.73 18.62
CA ARG A 188 0.39 -8.95 19.63
C ARG A 188 -0.76 -7.96 19.44
N LEU A 189 -0.45 -6.68 19.21
CA LEU A 189 -1.48 -5.67 18.97
C LEU A 189 -2.29 -5.98 17.71
N LEU A 190 -1.66 -6.32 16.60
CA LEU A 190 -2.35 -6.68 15.36
C LEU A 190 -3.18 -7.95 15.44
N LYS A 191 -2.76 -8.94 16.26
CA LYS A 191 -3.54 -10.17 16.45
C LYS A 191 -4.79 -9.98 17.31
N ASN A 192 -4.82 -8.93 18.11
CA ASN A 192 -5.93 -8.64 19.03
C ASN A 192 -6.88 -7.57 18.46
N ALA A 193 -6.62 -7.09 17.23
CA ALA A 193 -7.41 -6.10 16.54
C ALA A 193 -8.35 -6.75 15.51
#